data_09801c9beb49105f6f942fcb02a4474e
#
_entry.id   09801c9beb49105f6f942fcb02a4474e
#
_cell.length_a   1.000
_cell.length_b   1.000
_cell.length_c   1.000
_cell.angle_alpha   90.00
_cell.angle_beta   90.00
_cell.angle_gamma   90.00
#
_symmetry.space_group_name_H-M   'P 1'
#
loop_
_entity.id
_entity.type
_entity.pdbx_description
1 polymer ?
#
loop_
_entity_poly.entity_id
_entity_poly.type
_entity_poly.pdbx_seq_one_letter_code
_entity_poly.pdbx_strand_id
1 'polypeptide(L)'
;MSGSAEMGARPHVKCLACSLSRLCLPASLSTDEVDKLERIVRRNRPLKRGEYLFKANEPMEHVFALRSGAIKNFLLDAEGTERVTGFLLPGEMLGLDAIGASHYRSFAVALELSLVCSIRLDQLVDLSGQIPGLRYQLLHMLSLGIQGKDEHLRCCHGRAEQRLAIFLLGMSARYQARGLRADVFNLPMSRGDIANYLDLTLETVSRLFSRFVHAGLVLCAGREVRLIDMQGLVNLTRLEEPT
;
A
#
# COMPACT_ATOMS: atom_id res chain seq x y z
N MET A 1 -8.77 -9.18 -46.50
CA MET A 1 -8.16 -7.88 -46.08
C MET A 1 -8.42 -7.75 -44.61
N SER A 2 -7.46 -8.23 -43.81
CA SER A 2 -7.58 -8.27 -42.36
C SER A 2 -6.89 -7.03 -41.79
N GLY A 3 -7.67 -6.08 -41.31
CA GLY A 3 -7.16 -4.90 -40.60
C GLY A 3 -6.79 -5.28 -39.19
N SER A 4 -5.48 -5.42 -38.91
CA SER A 4 -4.93 -5.49 -37.57
C SER A 4 -5.09 -4.12 -36.94
N ALA A 5 -6.00 -3.97 -35.99
CA ALA A 5 -6.08 -2.78 -35.16
C ALA A 5 -4.82 -2.68 -34.30
N GLU A 6 -3.93 -1.78 -34.66
CA GLU A 6 -2.83 -1.35 -33.81
C GLU A 6 -3.40 -0.79 -32.51
N MET A 7 -3.26 -1.55 -31.45
CA MET A 7 -3.58 -1.14 -30.09
C MET A 7 -2.60 -0.04 -29.70
N GLY A 8 -3.04 1.23 -29.82
CA GLY A 8 -2.23 2.42 -29.60
C GLY A 8 -1.39 2.33 -28.34
N ALA A 9 -0.09 2.58 -28.47
CA ALA A 9 0.87 2.65 -27.39
C ALA A 9 0.37 3.66 -26.35
N ARG A 10 -0.04 3.18 -25.17
CA ARG A 10 -0.45 4.05 -24.05
C ARG A 10 0.77 4.92 -23.66
N PRO A 11 0.57 6.22 -23.39
CA PRO A 11 1.68 7.11 -23.08
C PRO A 11 2.45 6.56 -21.85
N HIS A 12 3.71 6.23 -22.06
CA HIS A 12 4.62 5.79 -21.00
C HIS A 12 5.00 7.02 -20.15
N VAL A 13 4.31 7.22 -19.02
CA VAL A 13 4.68 8.26 -18.06
C VAL A 13 6.03 7.88 -17.46
N LYS A 14 7.08 8.65 -17.74
CA LYS A 14 8.42 8.47 -17.18
C LYS A 14 8.45 8.77 -15.69
N CYS A 15 9.44 8.26 -14.96
CA CYS A 15 9.60 8.48 -13.52
C CYS A 15 9.68 9.97 -13.17
N LEU A 16 10.35 10.79 -13.99
CA LEU A 16 10.42 12.26 -13.82
C LEU A 16 9.05 12.95 -13.93
N ALA A 17 8.17 12.46 -14.78
CA ALA A 17 6.82 13.02 -14.97
C ALA A 17 5.76 12.32 -14.11
N CYS A 18 6.16 11.39 -13.25
CA CYS A 18 5.25 10.66 -12.39
C CYS A 18 4.87 11.52 -11.17
N SER A 19 3.58 11.70 -10.92
CA SER A 19 3.08 12.44 -9.75
C SER A 19 3.55 11.85 -8.40
N LEU A 20 4.01 10.61 -8.40
CA LEU A 20 4.50 9.89 -7.22
C LEU A 20 6.03 9.89 -7.09
N SER A 21 6.75 10.62 -7.94
CA SER A 21 8.22 10.64 -7.93
C SER A 21 8.80 10.96 -6.54
N ARG A 22 8.15 11.84 -5.79
CA ARG A 22 8.55 12.22 -4.42
C ARG A 22 8.27 11.17 -3.34
N LEU A 23 7.46 10.18 -3.63
CA LEU A 23 7.09 9.09 -2.71
C LEU A 23 7.72 7.76 -3.09
N CYS A 24 8.31 7.67 -4.28
CA CYS A 24 8.87 6.45 -4.84
C CYS A 24 10.39 6.53 -4.92
N LEU A 25 11.05 5.57 -5.56
CA LEU A 25 12.51 5.49 -5.72
C LEU A 25 13.18 6.78 -6.24
N PRO A 26 12.55 7.59 -7.13
CA PRO A 26 13.18 8.82 -7.62
C PRO A 26 13.30 9.96 -6.60
N ALA A 27 12.70 9.88 -5.43
CA ALA A 27 12.51 11.01 -4.50
C ALA A 27 13.79 11.79 -4.14
N SER A 28 14.93 11.11 -4.10
CA SER A 28 16.23 11.68 -3.71
C SER A 28 17.25 11.71 -4.84
N LEU A 29 16.81 11.52 -6.09
CA LEU A 29 17.69 11.37 -7.25
C LEU A 29 17.75 12.65 -8.10
N SER A 30 18.92 12.96 -8.65
CA SER A 30 19.08 13.93 -9.72
C SER A 30 18.42 13.45 -11.02
N THR A 31 18.23 14.35 -11.98
CA THR A 31 17.61 14.03 -13.29
C THR A 31 18.37 12.91 -14.01
N ASP A 32 19.70 12.97 -14.04
CA ASP A 32 20.54 11.96 -14.71
C ASP A 32 20.46 10.60 -14.00
N GLU A 33 20.33 10.59 -12.69
CA GLU A 33 20.16 9.37 -11.88
C GLU A 33 18.78 8.76 -12.10
N VAL A 34 17.74 9.59 -12.24
CA VAL A 34 16.38 9.13 -12.57
C VAL A 34 16.36 8.51 -13.99
N ASP A 35 17.09 9.06 -14.95
CA ASP A 35 17.20 8.47 -16.30
C ASP A 35 17.86 7.10 -16.27
N LYS A 36 18.86 6.90 -15.40
CA LYS A 36 19.47 5.57 -15.19
C LYS A 36 18.46 4.59 -14.57
N LEU A 37 17.72 5.02 -13.55
CA LEU A 37 16.65 4.23 -12.92
C LEU A 37 15.56 3.86 -13.94
N GLU A 38 15.15 4.80 -14.79
CA GLU A 38 14.13 4.60 -15.83
C GLU A 38 14.46 3.43 -16.76
N ARG A 39 15.76 3.19 -17.06
CA ARG A 39 16.19 2.11 -17.96
C ARG A 39 15.91 0.72 -17.41
N ILE A 40 15.85 0.56 -16.10
CA ILE A 40 15.59 -0.73 -15.44
C ILE A 40 14.13 -0.88 -15.01
N VAL A 41 13.33 0.20 -15.08
CA VAL A 41 11.90 0.16 -14.73
C VAL A 41 11.08 -0.39 -15.88
N ARG A 42 10.30 -1.43 -15.63
CA ARG A 42 9.33 -2.01 -16.56
C ARG A 42 7.92 -1.64 -16.13
N ARG A 43 7.07 -1.31 -17.08
CA ARG A 43 5.66 -0.99 -16.84
C ARG A 43 4.82 -2.18 -17.28
N ASN A 44 4.21 -2.82 -16.29
CA ASN A 44 3.41 -4.01 -16.52
C ASN A 44 2.04 -3.64 -17.10
N ARG A 45 1.34 -4.63 -17.66
CA ARG A 45 -0.07 -4.46 -17.99
C ARG A 45 -0.87 -4.12 -16.72
N PRO A 46 -2.00 -3.41 -16.87
CA PRO A 46 -2.89 -3.17 -15.73
C PRO A 46 -3.36 -4.48 -15.10
N LEU A 47 -3.34 -4.55 -13.77
CA LEU A 47 -3.96 -5.62 -13.01
C LEU A 47 -5.42 -5.29 -12.77
N LYS A 48 -6.31 -6.22 -13.08
CA LYS A 48 -7.73 -6.12 -12.73
C LYS A 48 -7.93 -6.48 -11.26
N ARG A 49 -9.06 -6.06 -10.71
CA ARG A 49 -9.46 -6.47 -9.36
C ARG A 49 -9.44 -7.99 -9.21
N GLY A 50 -8.81 -8.49 -8.13
CA GLY A 50 -8.65 -9.91 -7.85
C GLY A 50 -7.47 -10.58 -8.57
N GLU A 51 -6.76 -9.90 -9.48
CA GLU A 51 -5.54 -10.44 -10.09
C GLU A 51 -4.38 -10.36 -9.12
N TYR A 52 -3.60 -11.44 -9.08
CA TYR A 52 -2.37 -11.51 -8.29
C TYR A 52 -1.23 -10.78 -9.00
N LEU A 53 -0.48 -9.99 -8.26
CA LEU A 53 0.78 -9.43 -8.69
C LEU A 53 1.90 -10.47 -8.54
N PHE A 54 1.92 -11.17 -7.41
CA PHE A 54 2.75 -12.34 -7.12
C PHE A 54 2.08 -13.19 -6.03
N LYS A 55 2.52 -14.44 -5.93
CA LYS A 55 2.06 -15.39 -4.91
C LYS A 55 3.24 -15.85 -4.06
N ALA A 56 2.93 -16.26 -2.83
CA ALA A 56 3.93 -16.91 -1.99
C ALA A 56 4.52 -18.14 -2.69
N ASN A 57 5.81 -18.36 -2.49
CA ASN A 57 6.63 -19.41 -3.10
C ASN A 57 6.92 -19.23 -4.62
N GLU A 58 6.47 -18.15 -5.27
CA GLU A 58 6.99 -17.79 -6.59
C GLU A 58 8.40 -17.21 -6.45
N PRO A 59 9.30 -17.41 -7.47
CA PRO A 59 10.66 -16.85 -7.45
C PRO A 59 10.66 -15.34 -7.24
N MET A 60 11.49 -14.85 -6.30
CA MET A 60 11.64 -13.44 -6.02
C MET A 60 12.68 -12.82 -6.98
N GLU A 61 12.23 -12.40 -8.15
CA GLU A 61 13.08 -11.76 -9.17
C GLU A 61 12.85 -10.25 -9.26
N HIS A 62 11.70 -9.75 -8.82
CA HIS A 62 11.29 -8.38 -9.00
C HIS A 62 10.80 -7.74 -7.70
N VAL A 63 11.06 -6.46 -7.57
CA VAL A 63 10.32 -5.57 -6.67
C VAL A 63 9.36 -4.71 -7.49
N PHE A 64 8.30 -4.23 -6.86
CA PHE A 64 7.27 -3.49 -7.57
C PHE A 64 6.98 -2.17 -6.87
N ALA A 65 6.69 -1.13 -7.65
CA ALA A 65 6.16 0.14 -7.17
C ALA A 65 4.73 0.30 -7.65
N LEU A 66 3.79 0.54 -6.74
CA LEU A 66 2.40 0.78 -7.10
C LEU A 66 2.25 2.21 -7.63
N ARG A 67 1.73 2.34 -8.87
CA ARG A 67 1.57 3.63 -9.54
C ARG A 67 0.15 4.17 -9.44
N SER A 68 -0.85 3.31 -9.46
CA SER A 68 -2.26 3.64 -9.24
C SER A 68 -3.03 2.42 -8.77
N GLY A 69 -4.20 2.62 -8.18
CA GLY A 69 -5.01 1.55 -7.61
C GLY A 69 -4.60 1.21 -6.19
N ALA A 70 -4.88 -0.02 -5.75
CA ALA A 70 -4.56 -0.52 -4.42
C ALA A 70 -4.30 -2.02 -4.44
N ILE A 71 -3.35 -2.46 -3.63
CA ILE A 71 -2.96 -3.87 -3.48
C ILE A 71 -3.17 -4.30 -2.02
N LYS A 72 -3.70 -5.50 -1.83
CA LYS A 72 -3.75 -6.19 -0.54
C LYS A 72 -2.62 -7.19 -0.46
N ASN A 73 -1.81 -7.11 0.61
CA ASN A 73 -0.86 -8.15 0.98
C ASN A 73 -1.45 -9.03 2.07
N PHE A 74 -1.24 -10.35 1.96
CA PHE A 74 -1.68 -11.31 2.97
C PHE A 74 -0.78 -12.53 3.02
N LEU A 75 -0.85 -13.24 4.12
CA LEU A 75 -0.26 -14.57 4.34
C LEU A 75 -1.38 -15.59 4.41
N LEU A 76 -1.07 -16.86 4.17
CA LEU A 76 -1.93 -17.98 4.55
C LEU A 76 -1.34 -18.61 5.83
N ASP A 77 -2.20 -18.84 6.81
CA ASP A 77 -1.82 -19.65 7.98
C ASP A 77 -1.79 -21.16 7.64
N ALA A 78 -1.50 -21.99 8.62
CA ALA A 78 -1.39 -23.44 8.44
C ALA A 78 -2.71 -24.08 7.96
N GLU A 79 -3.83 -23.47 8.29
CA GLU A 79 -5.18 -23.89 7.91
C GLU A 79 -5.62 -23.33 6.53
N GLY A 80 -4.76 -22.52 5.87
CA GLY A 80 -5.05 -21.90 4.58
C GLY A 80 -5.94 -20.64 4.69
N THR A 81 -6.12 -20.09 5.90
CA THR A 81 -6.90 -18.87 6.11
C THR A 81 -6.06 -17.63 5.79
N GLU A 82 -6.64 -16.68 5.06
CA GLU A 82 -6.00 -15.40 4.81
C GLU A 82 -5.75 -14.60 6.10
N ARG A 83 -4.54 -14.06 6.22
CA ARG A 83 -4.16 -13.06 7.23
C ARG A 83 -3.64 -11.83 6.51
N VAL A 84 -4.46 -10.80 6.43
CA VAL A 84 -4.10 -9.54 5.77
C VAL A 84 -3.01 -8.84 6.57
N THR A 85 -1.88 -8.59 5.92
CA THR A 85 -0.70 -7.96 6.54
C THR A 85 -0.52 -6.51 6.12
N GLY A 86 -1.25 -6.06 5.10
CA GLY A 86 -1.18 -4.67 4.67
C GLY A 86 -2.02 -4.35 3.44
N PHE A 87 -2.27 -3.06 3.30
CA PHE A 87 -2.85 -2.46 2.11
C PHE A 87 -1.85 -1.46 1.56
N LEU A 88 -1.54 -1.57 0.27
CA LEU A 88 -0.58 -0.68 -0.37
C LEU A 88 -1.31 0.32 -1.26
N LEU A 89 -0.85 1.56 -1.19
CA LEU A 89 -1.34 2.72 -1.91
C LEU A 89 -0.29 3.21 -2.92
N PRO A 90 -0.66 4.04 -3.91
CA PRO A 90 0.26 4.55 -4.91
C PRO A 90 1.50 5.21 -4.28
N GLY A 91 2.69 4.91 -4.83
CA GLY A 91 4.00 5.35 -4.32
C GLY A 91 4.68 4.34 -3.40
N GLU A 92 3.99 3.32 -2.92
CA GLU A 92 4.57 2.30 -2.06
C GLU A 92 5.14 1.12 -2.85
N MET A 93 6.13 0.45 -2.24
CA MET A 93 6.85 -0.68 -2.84
C MET A 93 6.35 -2.00 -2.29
N LEU A 94 6.38 -3.03 -3.16
CA LEU A 94 6.04 -4.42 -2.82
C LEU A 94 7.24 -5.33 -3.10
N GLY A 95 7.34 -6.41 -2.33
CA GLY A 95 8.38 -7.42 -2.49
C GLY A 95 9.69 -7.07 -1.76
N LEU A 96 9.82 -5.89 -1.14
CA LEU A 96 11.01 -5.52 -0.38
C LEU A 96 11.26 -6.43 0.82
N ASP A 97 10.21 -7.02 1.39
CA ASP A 97 10.27 -7.95 2.52
C ASP A 97 10.80 -9.34 2.14
N ALA A 98 10.95 -9.60 0.83
CA ALA A 98 11.54 -10.83 0.31
C ALA A 98 12.99 -10.67 -0.17
N ILE A 99 13.59 -9.47 -0.05
CA ILE A 99 15.00 -9.24 -0.38
C ILE A 99 15.87 -10.15 0.49
N GLY A 100 16.74 -10.92 -0.16
CA GLY A 100 17.58 -11.94 0.50
C GLY A 100 16.90 -13.31 0.64
N ALA A 101 15.62 -13.44 0.29
CA ALA A 101 14.94 -14.72 0.13
C ALA A 101 14.91 -15.11 -1.35
N SER A 102 14.84 -16.42 -1.63
CA SER A 102 14.72 -16.91 -3.02
C SER A 102 13.30 -16.82 -3.57
N HIS A 103 12.30 -16.64 -2.71
CA HIS A 103 10.87 -16.67 -3.05
C HIS A 103 10.10 -15.60 -2.29
N TYR A 104 8.98 -15.13 -2.87
CA TYR A 104 8.05 -14.28 -2.13
C TYR A 104 7.45 -15.04 -0.94
N ARG A 105 7.25 -14.34 0.17
CA ARG A 105 6.70 -14.92 1.41
C ARG A 105 5.21 -14.68 1.56
N SER A 106 4.66 -13.74 0.80
CA SER A 106 3.28 -13.28 0.89
C SER A 106 2.59 -13.33 -0.47
N PHE A 107 1.29 -13.13 -0.46
CA PHE A 107 0.47 -12.93 -1.65
C PHE A 107 0.19 -11.45 -1.80
N ALA A 108 0.21 -10.95 -3.04
CA ALA A 108 -0.18 -9.59 -3.37
C ALA A 108 -1.29 -9.61 -4.43
N VAL A 109 -2.48 -9.07 -4.10
CA VAL A 109 -3.66 -9.08 -4.95
C VAL A 109 -4.22 -7.67 -5.14
N ALA A 110 -4.62 -7.34 -6.37
CA ALA A 110 -5.21 -6.05 -6.70
C ALA A 110 -6.63 -5.92 -6.16
N LEU A 111 -6.91 -4.85 -5.41
CA LEU A 111 -8.24 -4.53 -4.88
C LEU A 111 -9.12 -3.78 -5.89
N GLU A 112 -8.49 -3.16 -6.87
CA GLU A 112 -9.11 -2.43 -7.98
C GLU A 112 -8.17 -2.42 -9.19
N LEU A 113 -8.54 -1.75 -10.30
CA LEU A 113 -7.65 -1.61 -11.44
C LEU A 113 -6.34 -0.93 -11.01
N SER A 114 -5.24 -1.66 -11.07
CA SER A 114 -3.96 -1.23 -10.52
C SER A 114 -2.86 -1.23 -11.57
N LEU A 115 -2.03 -0.19 -11.55
CA LEU A 115 -0.84 -0.06 -12.40
C LEU A 115 0.40 -0.19 -11.53
N VAL A 116 1.31 -1.07 -11.93
CA VAL A 116 2.57 -1.29 -11.22
C VAL A 116 3.75 -1.11 -12.17
N CYS A 117 4.85 -0.63 -11.60
CA CYS A 117 6.17 -0.68 -12.22
C CYS A 117 6.93 -1.85 -11.59
N SER A 118 7.57 -2.70 -12.39
CA SER A 118 8.44 -3.77 -11.91
C SER A 118 9.90 -3.43 -12.17
N ILE A 119 10.77 -3.83 -11.27
CA ILE A 119 12.20 -3.64 -11.36
C ILE A 119 12.87 -4.95 -10.98
N ARG A 120 13.75 -5.47 -11.82
CA ARG A 120 14.51 -6.67 -11.45
C ARG A 120 15.41 -6.37 -10.25
N LEU A 121 15.43 -7.26 -9.30
CA LEU A 121 16.16 -7.07 -8.04
C LEU A 121 17.66 -6.94 -8.29
N ASP A 122 18.24 -7.79 -9.15
CA ASP A 122 19.65 -7.74 -9.51
C ASP A 122 20.05 -6.36 -10.09
N GLN A 123 19.27 -5.84 -11.05
CA GLN A 123 19.50 -4.53 -11.65
C GLN A 123 19.34 -3.39 -10.62
N LEU A 124 18.39 -3.50 -9.70
CA LEU A 124 18.19 -2.51 -8.66
C LEU A 124 19.36 -2.49 -7.67
N VAL A 125 19.85 -3.66 -7.28
CA VAL A 125 21.02 -3.80 -6.39
C VAL A 125 22.26 -3.22 -7.05
N ASP A 126 22.54 -3.59 -8.32
CA ASP A 126 23.69 -3.08 -9.08
C ASP A 126 23.64 -1.54 -9.21
N LEU A 127 22.46 -1.00 -9.57
CA LEU A 127 22.29 0.45 -9.70
C LEU A 127 22.42 1.17 -8.38
N SER A 128 21.92 0.59 -7.28
CA SER A 128 22.05 1.17 -5.93
C SER A 128 23.49 1.19 -5.44
N GLY A 129 24.33 0.28 -5.91
CA GLY A 129 25.78 0.30 -5.70
C GLY A 129 26.45 1.53 -6.32
N GLN A 130 25.94 1.99 -7.47
CA GLN A 130 26.48 3.11 -8.24
C GLN A 130 25.89 4.47 -7.82
N ILE A 131 24.67 4.51 -7.27
CA ILE A 131 23.92 5.73 -6.92
C ILE A 131 23.64 5.75 -5.41
N PRO A 132 24.43 6.49 -4.62
CA PRO A 132 24.24 6.57 -3.16
C PRO A 132 22.85 7.05 -2.75
N GLY A 133 22.24 7.99 -3.50
CA GLY A 133 20.89 8.49 -3.28
C GLY A 133 19.84 7.38 -3.42
N LEU A 134 19.97 6.50 -4.43
CA LEU A 134 19.07 5.36 -4.62
C LEU A 134 19.18 4.35 -3.48
N ARG A 135 20.41 4.06 -3.04
CA ARG A 135 20.65 3.18 -1.89
C ARG A 135 20.00 3.73 -0.62
N TYR A 136 20.20 5.02 -0.34
CA TYR A 136 19.55 5.66 0.80
C TYR A 136 18.03 5.60 0.72
N GLN A 137 17.46 5.85 -0.47
CA GLN A 137 16.03 5.79 -0.69
C GLN A 137 15.46 4.37 -0.48
N LEU A 138 16.18 3.33 -0.91
CA LEU A 138 15.81 1.93 -0.62
C LEU A 138 15.78 1.63 0.87
N LEU A 139 16.82 2.05 1.62
CA LEU A 139 16.85 1.91 3.08
C LEU A 139 15.71 2.67 3.75
N HIS A 140 15.39 3.87 3.26
CA HIS A 140 14.26 4.63 3.75
C HIS A 140 12.92 3.90 3.52
N MET A 141 12.72 3.32 2.34
CA MET A 141 11.49 2.56 2.04
C MET A 141 11.39 1.27 2.85
N LEU A 142 12.51 0.59 3.12
CA LEU A 142 12.54 -0.55 4.06
C LEU A 142 12.16 -0.12 5.47
N SER A 143 12.69 1.02 5.94
CA SER A 143 12.32 1.58 7.24
C SER A 143 10.83 1.90 7.34
N LEU A 144 10.25 2.51 6.30
CA LEU A 144 8.80 2.76 6.24
C LEU A 144 8.00 1.45 6.28
N GLY A 145 8.48 0.40 5.61
CA GLY A 145 7.87 -0.93 5.66
C GLY A 145 7.87 -1.54 7.08
N ILE A 146 8.95 -1.35 7.85
CA ILE A 146 9.04 -1.77 9.24
C ILE A 146 8.05 -0.99 10.11
N GLN A 147 8.03 0.35 9.97
CA GLN A 147 7.10 1.20 10.71
C GLN A 147 5.63 0.83 10.41
N GLY A 148 5.31 0.49 9.16
CA GLY A 148 3.97 0.02 8.79
C GLY A 148 3.59 -1.31 9.47
N LYS A 149 4.55 -2.21 9.70
CA LYS A 149 4.33 -3.44 10.46
C LYS A 149 4.10 -3.16 11.95
N ASP A 150 4.85 -2.22 12.54
CA ASP A 150 4.65 -1.80 13.92
C ASP A 150 3.28 -1.13 14.11
N GLU A 151 2.84 -0.34 13.15
CA GLU A 151 1.49 0.25 13.13
C GLU A 151 0.42 -0.84 13.03
N HIS A 152 0.62 -1.84 12.17
CA HIS A 152 -0.28 -2.98 12.07
C HIS A 152 -0.38 -3.76 13.39
N LEU A 153 0.73 -4.02 14.06
CA LEU A 153 0.72 -4.65 15.38
C LEU A 153 -0.11 -3.85 16.38
N ARG A 154 0.04 -2.51 16.39
CA ARG A 154 -0.82 -1.66 17.24
C ARG A 154 -2.29 -1.71 16.85
N CYS A 155 -2.59 -1.83 15.56
CA CYS A 155 -3.95 -2.03 15.07
C CYS A 155 -4.57 -3.38 15.51
N CYS A 156 -3.77 -4.37 15.90
CA CYS A 156 -4.25 -5.67 16.36
C CYS A 156 -4.39 -5.76 17.89
N HIS A 157 -3.97 -4.72 18.63
CA HIS A 157 -4.03 -4.70 20.08
C HIS A 157 -4.97 -3.57 20.60
N GLY A 158 -5.53 -3.75 21.77
CA GLY A 158 -6.42 -2.77 22.37
C GLY A 158 -7.90 -3.00 22.04
N ARG A 159 -8.75 -2.04 22.42
CA ARG A 159 -10.20 -2.09 22.19
C ARG A 159 -10.53 -1.97 20.70
N ALA A 160 -11.63 -2.57 20.27
CA ALA A 160 -12.01 -2.61 18.87
C ALA A 160 -12.19 -1.20 18.24
N GLU A 161 -12.72 -0.24 19.00
CA GLU A 161 -12.83 1.16 18.59
C GLU A 161 -11.46 1.80 18.35
N GLN A 162 -10.52 1.52 19.23
CA GLN A 162 -9.14 2.02 19.14
C GLN A 162 -8.45 1.51 17.87
N ARG A 163 -8.59 0.20 17.59
CA ARG A 163 -8.03 -0.43 16.39
C ARG A 163 -8.55 0.24 15.11
N LEU A 164 -9.87 0.46 15.01
CA LEU A 164 -10.48 1.12 13.86
C LEU A 164 -10.06 2.59 13.77
N ALA A 165 -9.95 3.32 14.88
CA ALA A 165 -9.51 4.71 14.89
C ALA A 165 -8.06 4.83 14.42
N ILE A 166 -7.12 3.97 14.88
CA ILE A 166 -5.73 3.91 14.43
C ILE A 166 -5.68 3.67 12.92
N PHE A 167 -6.43 2.68 12.41
CA PHE A 167 -6.49 2.37 10.99
C PHE A 167 -6.95 3.57 10.16
N LEU A 168 -8.02 4.25 10.54
CA LEU A 168 -8.55 5.41 9.80
C LEU A 168 -7.59 6.59 9.81
N LEU A 169 -6.94 6.87 10.95
CA LEU A 169 -5.93 7.92 11.06
C LEU A 169 -4.67 7.58 10.24
N GLY A 170 -4.23 6.32 10.25
CA GLY A 170 -3.14 5.85 9.40
C GLY A 170 -3.45 6.00 7.92
N MET A 171 -4.67 5.65 7.49
CA MET A 171 -5.12 5.90 6.10
C MET A 171 -5.11 7.39 5.77
N SER A 172 -5.66 8.23 6.64
CA SER A 172 -5.66 9.70 6.51
C SER A 172 -4.23 10.25 6.29
N ALA A 173 -3.28 9.88 7.15
CA ALA A 173 -1.88 10.31 7.03
C ALA A 173 -1.25 9.85 5.71
N ARG A 174 -1.53 8.63 5.27
CA ARG A 174 -1.03 8.10 4.00
C ARG A 174 -1.61 8.82 2.79
N TYR A 175 -2.89 9.22 2.80
CA TYR A 175 -3.49 10.06 1.75
C TYR A 175 -2.89 11.46 1.76
N GLN A 176 -2.69 12.05 2.93
CA GLN A 176 -2.05 13.36 3.08
C GLN A 176 -0.62 13.39 2.52
N ALA A 177 0.18 12.36 2.79
CA ALA A 177 1.53 12.24 2.25
C ALA A 177 1.57 12.22 0.70
N ARG A 178 0.45 11.86 0.06
CA ARG A 178 0.27 11.89 -1.41
C ARG A 178 -0.22 13.23 -1.95
N GLY A 179 -0.34 14.25 -1.09
CA GLY A 179 -0.91 15.55 -1.45
C GLY A 179 -2.42 15.50 -1.65
N LEU A 180 -3.08 14.45 -1.18
CA LEU A 180 -4.53 14.29 -1.22
C LEU A 180 -5.16 14.78 0.09
N ARG A 181 -6.48 14.91 0.10
CA ARG A 181 -7.21 15.31 1.31
C ARG A 181 -7.04 14.26 2.41
N ALA A 182 -6.68 14.72 3.61
CA ALA A 182 -6.51 13.88 4.79
C ALA A 182 -7.87 13.47 5.40
N ASP A 183 -8.87 14.32 5.23
CA ASP A 183 -10.18 14.19 5.87
C ASP A 183 -11.22 13.45 5.02
N VAL A 184 -10.96 13.25 3.70
CA VAL A 184 -11.88 12.55 2.79
C VAL A 184 -11.10 11.64 1.86
N PHE A 185 -11.39 10.34 1.91
CA PHE A 185 -10.74 9.34 1.06
C PHE A 185 -11.62 8.12 0.81
N ASN A 186 -11.31 7.38 -0.24
CA ASN A 186 -11.95 6.11 -0.53
C ASN A 186 -11.16 4.94 0.06
N LEU A 187 -11.86 4.02 0.69
CA LEU A 187 -11.29 2.74 1.14
C LEU A 187 -11.41 1.71 0.01
N PRO A 188 -10.30 1.32 -0.65
CA PRO A 188 -10.35 0.35 -1.75
C PRO A 188 -10.62 -1.07 -1.28
N MET A 189 -10.35 -1.36 0.00
CA MET A 189 -10.58 -2.66 0.64
C MET A 189 -12.02 -2.80 1.13
N SER A 190 -12.49 -4.04 1.22
CA SER A 190 -13.81 -4.36 1.79
C SER A 190 -13.82 -4.25 3.31
N ARG A 191 -15.01 -4.19 3.90
CA ARG A 191 -15.15 -4.29 5.37
C ARG A 191 -14.62 -5.61 5.92
N GLY A 192 -14.70 -6.70 5.13
CA GLY A 192 -14.10 -7.98 5.47
C GLY A 192 -12.58 -7.96 5.48
N ASP A 193 -11.96 -7.29 4.50
CA ASP A 193 -10.50 -7.12 4.49
C ASP A 193 -10.03 -6.27 5.68
N ILE A 194 -10.77 -5.20 6.02
CA ILE A 194 -10.50 -4.37 7.21
C ILE A 194 -10.63 -5.20 8.49
N ALA A 195 -11.67 -6.00 8.60
CA ALA A 195 -11.89 -6.87 9.75
C ALA A 195 -10.73 -7.85 9.94
N ASN A 196 -10.33 -8.51 8.87
CA ASN A 196 -9.18 -9.42 8.88
C ASN A 196 -7.89 -8.70 9.28
N TYR A 197 -7.62 -7.51 8.71
CA TYR A 197 -6.45 -6.70 9.03
C TYR A 197 -6.41 -6.25 10.49
N LEU A 198 -7.57 -5.95 11.09
CA LEU A 198 -7.69 -5.49 12.47
C LEU A 198 -7.84 -6.63 13.49
N ASP A 199 -7.83 -7.89 13.03
CA ASP A 199 -8.15 -9.08 13.86
C ASP A 199 -9.50 -8.92 14.57
N LEU A 200 -10.53 -8.55 13.80
CA LEU A 200 -11.92 -8.38 14.23
C LEU A 200 -12.84 -9.17 13.31
N THR A 201 -14.09 -9.34 13.72
CA THR A 201 -15.12 -9.88 12.83
C THR A 201 -15.70 -8.81 11.92
N LEU A 202 -16.19 -9.20 10.73
CA LEU A 202 -16.89 -8.30 9.80
C LEU A 202 -18.05 -7.56 10.49
N GLU A 203 -18.79 -8.27 11.34
CA GLU A 203 -19.91 -7.70 12.09
C GLU A 203 -19.44 -6.61 13.06
N THR A 204 -18.37 -6.88 13.80
CA THR A 204 -17.77 -5.90 14.71
C THR A 204 -17.36 -4.63 13.97
N VAL A 205 -16.61 -4.76 12.86
CA VAL A 205 -16.18 -3.61 12.05
C VAL A 205 -17.39 -2.83 11.53
N SER A 206 -18.44 -3.51 11.03
CA SER A 206 -19.65 -2.88 10.53
C SER A 206 -20.37 -2.10 11.64
N ARG A 207 -20.50 -2.66 12.84
CA ARG A 207 -21.08 -1.99 14.02
C ARG A 207 -20.24 -0.79 14.45
N LEU A 208 -18.91 -0.91 14.42
CA LEU A 208 -18.02 0.19 14.77
C LEU A 208 -18.14 1.38 13.82
N PHE A 209 -18.20 1.14 12.51
CA PHE A 209 -18.45 2.22 11.56
C PHE A 209 -19.80 2.92 11.83
N SER A 210 -20.86 2.16 12.09
CA SER A 210 -22.17 2.74 12.46
C SER A 210 -22.11 3.58 13.74
N ARG A 211 -21.38 3.09 14.75
CA ARG A 211 -21.16 3.85 16.01
C ARG A 211 -20.37 5.13 15.78
N PHE A 212 -19.32 5.09 14.95
CA PHE A 212 -18.52 6.27 14.63
C PHE A 212 -19.32 7.31 13.85
N VAL A 213 -20.23 6.86 12.96
CA VAL A 213 -21.18 7.76 12.27
C VAL A 213 -22.15 8.39 13.28
N HIS A 214 -22.75 7.61 14.18
CA HIS A 214 -23.67 8.11 15.21
C HIS A 214 -22.99 9.08 16.19
N ALA A 215 -21.73 8.84 16.52
CA ALA A 215 -20.92 9.72 17.37
C ALA A 215 -20.40 10.97 16.65
N GLY A 216 -20.71 11.16 15.36
CA GLY A 216 -20.23 12.30 14.57
C GLY A 216 -18.73 12.29 14.29
N LEU A 217 -18.04 11.16 14.51
CA LEU A 217 -16.59 11.03 14.25
C LEU A 217 -16.30 10.92 12.75
N VAL A 218 -17.13 10.19 12.00
CA VAL A 218 -16.97 9.96 10.57
C VAL A 218 -18.32 10.03 9.84
N LEU A 219 -18.28 10.28 8.52
CA LEU A 219 -19.38 9.99 7.60
C LEU A 219 -18.91 8.95 6.59
N CYS A 220 -19.81 8.06 6.19
CA CYS A 220 -19.54 7.01 5.22
C CYS A 220 -20.58 7.03 4.10
N ALA A 221 -20.13 7.07 2.84
CA ALA A 221 -20.94 6.93 1.65
C ALA A 221 -20.31 5.88 0.72
N GLY A 222 -20.82 4.64 0.79
CA GLY A 222 -20.20 3.52 0.08
C GLY A 222 -18.77 3.25 0.55
N ARG A 223 -17.79 3.52 -0.34
CA ARG A 223 -16.37 3.41 -0.01
C ARG A 223 -15.74 4.71 0.50
N GLU A 224 -16.40 5.84 0.28
CA GLU A 224 -15.94 7.12 0.78
C GLU A 224 -16.10 7.19 2.29
N VAL A 225 -15.03 7.59 2.95
CA VAL A 225 -15.00 7.90 4.38
C VAL A 225 -14.56 9.35 4.54
N ARG A 226 -15.32 10.10 5.32
CA ARG A 226 -14.99 11.46 5.70
C ARG A 226 -14.79 11.50 7.21
N LEU A 227 -13.61 11.92 7.65
CA LEU A 227 -13.29 12.12 9.05
C LEU A 227 -13.82 13.49 9.47
N ILE A 228 -14.79 13.52 10.37
CA ILE A 228 -15.48 14.76 10.82
C ILE A 228 -14.81 15.30 12.05
N ASP A 229 -14.54 14.45 13.04
CA ASP A 229 -13.85 14.80 14.28
C ASP A 229 -12.53 14.02 14.38
N MET A 230 -11.46 14.61 13.81
CA MET A 230 -10.11 14.06 13.90
C MET A 230 -9.61 13.96 15.33
N GLN A 231 -9.92 14.96 16.17
CA GLN A 231 -9.48 14.97 17.56
C GLN A 231 -10.17 13.89 18.37
N GLY A 232 -11.46 13.67 18.14
CA GLY A 232 -12.23 12.57 18.74
C GLY A 232 -11.64 11.21 18.36
N LEU A 233 -11.24 11.01 17.10
CA LEU A 233 -10.54 9.78 16.68
C LEU A 233 -9.18 9.63 17.36
N VAL A 234 -8.39 10.71 17.46
CA VAL A 234 -7.09 10.69 18.18
C VAL A 234 -7.30 10.35 19.65
N ASN A 235 -8.33 10.89 20.30
CA ASN A 235 -8.61 10.57 21.70
C ASN A 235 -8.92 9.08 21.90
N LEU A 236 -9.58 8.43 20.93
CA LEU A 236 -9.82 6.97 20.98
C LEU A 236 -8.52 6.15 20.89
N THR A 237 -7.44 6.69 20.30
CA THR A 237 -6.16 5.96 20.17
C THR A 237 -5.30 5.99 21.42
N ARG A 238 -5.61 6.87 22.39
CA ARG A 238 -4.86 6.96 23.63
C ARG A 238 -5.17 5.75 24.50
N LEU A 239 -4.12 5.12 25.01
CA LEU A 239 -4.28 4.14 26.08
C LEU A 239 -4.80 4.89 27.31
N GLU A 240 -5.92 4.43 27.88
CA GLU A 240 -6.24 4.81 29.26
C GLU A 240 -5.10 4.23 30.12
N GLU A 241 -4.34 5.08 30.79
CA GLU A 241 -3.44 4.59 31.83
C GLU A 241 -4.28 3.79 32.83
N PRO A 242 -3.86 2.58 33.22
CA PRO A 242 -4.56 1.85 34.25
C PRO A 242 -4.49 2.67 35.54
N THR A 243 -5.65 3.11 36.03
CA THR A 243 -5.82 3.67 37.37
C THR A 243 -5.50 2.66 38.45
#